data_570dddfd7d34e5cbdb7cfa6dee8cf313
#
_entry.id   570dddfd7d34e5cbdb7cfa6dee8cf313
#
_cell.length_a   1.000
_cell.length_b   1.000
_cell.length_c   1.000
_cell.angle_alpha   90.00
_cell.angle_beta   90.00
_cell.angle_gamma   90.00
#
_symmetry.space_group_name_H-M   'P 1'
#
loop_
_entity.id
_entity.type
_entity.pdbx_description
1 polymer ?
#
loop_
_entity_poly.entity_id
_entity_poly.type
_entity_poly.pdbx_seq_one_letter_code
_entity_poly.pdbx_strand_id
1 'polypeptide(L)'
;RVKAFCYDVRREPRGQQIFLSRAHPKFMEKLFIQEVPEIYDGLIEIKSSARDPGSRAKICVKAIDTSLDPVGACVGMRGSRVQAVVNELQGEKIDIVNWSEDPAIVVSNALSPAEVQRVNVDANLKKLDVILTEDNLSKAIGRRGQNVRLATKLLNYEINIMTDQEDSERRQIEFKEKTDNFVKNLELDETL
;
A
#
# COMPACT_ATOMS: atom_id res chain seq x y z
N ARG A 1 -13.11 -3.23 29.66
CA ARG A 1 -13.76 -2.73 28.43
C ARG A 1 -12.80 -2.91 27.27
N VAL A 2 -13.31 -3.33 26.10
CA VAL A 2 -12.54 -3.54 24.90
C VAL A 2 -13.20 -2.77 23.76
N LYS A 3 -12.41 -2.04 22.97
CA LYS A 3 -12.88 -1.41 21.73
C LYS A 3 -12.87 -2.46 20.61
N ALA A 4 -13.89 -2.49 19.78
CA ALA A 4 -13.98 -3.34 18.61
C ALA A 4 -14.78 -2.65 17.51
N PHE A 5 -14.53 -3.03 16.26
CA PHE A 5 -15.29 -2.55 15.12
C PHE A 5 -16.48 -3.48 14.86
N CYS A 6 -17.68 -2.91 14.83
CA CYS A 6 -18.88 -3.63 14.41
C CYS A 6 -18.93 -3.63 12.89
N TYR A 7 -18.71 -4.80 12.27
CA TYR A 7 -18.67 -4.90 10.81
C TYR A 7 -19.95 -5.47 10.20
N ASP A 8 -20.80 -6.10 11.01
CA ASP A 8 -22.10 -6.63 10.54
C ASP A 8 -23.10 -6.73 11.70
N VAL A 9 -24.39 -6.53 11.37
CA VAL A 9 -25.51 -6.69 12.28
C VAL A 9 -26.61 -7.45 11.54
N ARG A 10 -26.93 -8.68 11.96
CA ARG A 10 -27.96 -9.51 11.35
C ARG A 10 -29.17 -9.63 12.25
N ARG A 11 -30.36 -9.58 11.64
CA ARG A 11 -31.62 -9.91 12.32
C ARG A 11 -31.87 -11.40 12.18
N GLU A 12 -31.99 -12.09 13.31
CA GLU A 12 -32.35 -13.49 13.37
C GLU A 12 -33.61 -13.71 14.23
N PRO A 13 -34.29 -14.88 14.11
CA PRO A 13 -35.52 -15.15 14.88
C PRO A 13 -35.36 -15.01 16.40
N ARG A 14 -34.14 -15.20 16.91
CA ARG A 14 -33.81 -15.12 18.33
C ARG A 14 -33.24 -13.76 18.76
N GLY A 15 -33.29 -12.75 17.89
CA GLY A 15 -32.80 -11.39 18.17
C GLY A 15 -31.72 -10.92 17.22
N GLN A 16 -31.08 -9.79 17.54
CA GLN A 16 -30.01 -9.22 16.72
C GLN A 16 -28.65 -9.87 17.06
N GLN A 17 -27.94 -10.30 16.04
CA GLN A 17 -26.55 -10.73 16.17
C GLN A 17 -25.61 -9.61 15.73
N ILE A 18 -24.67 -9.25 16.59
CA ILE A 18 -23.68 -8.19 16.35
C ILE A 18 -22.32 -8.87 16.14
N PHE A 19 -21.70 -8.60 15.00
CA PHE A 19 -20.39 -9.14 14.62
C PHE A 19 -19.32 -8.08 14.86
N LEU A 20 -18.34 -8.41 15.71
CA LEU A 20 -17.27 -7.52 16.11
C LEU A 20 -15.93 -8.04 15.66
N SER A 21 -15.03 -7.13 15.26
CA SER A 21 -13.66 -7.47 14.87
C SER A 21 -12.66 -6.44 15.36
N ARG A 22 -11.50 -6.92 15.81
CA ARG A 22 -10.31 -6.10 16.07
C ARG A 22 -9.26 -6.25 14.97
N ALA A 23 -9.42 -7.25 14.09
CA ALA A 23 -8.52 -7.52 12.97
C ALA A 23 -8.91 -6.76 11.69
N HIS A 24 -10.14 -6.28 11.57
CA HIS A 24 -10.63 -5.60 10.39
C HIS A 24 -9.87 -4.28 10.13
N PRO A 25 -9.46 -3.95 8.88
CA PRO A 25 -8.75 -2.70 8.56
C PRO A 25 -9.47 -1.45 9.03
N LYS A 26 -10.80 -1.38 8.89
CA LYS A 26 -11.63 -0.27 9.35
C LYS A 26 -11.56 -0.03 10.87
N PHE A 27 -11.15 -1.00 11.66
CA PHE A 27 -10.94 -0.76 13.09
C PHE A 27 -9.80 0.25 13.31
N MET A 28 -8.68 0.08 12.62
CA MET A 28 -7.57 1.03 12.66
C MET A 28 -7.98 2.41 12.12
N GLU A 29 -8.71 2.46 11.00
CA GLU A 29 -9.21 3.72 10.44
C GLU A 29 -10.08 4.48 11.46
N LYS A 30 -10.98 3.78 12.15
CA LYS A 30 -11.82 4.39 13.20
C LYS A 30 -11.02 4.89 14.41
N LEU A 31 -9.92 4.22 14.75
CA LEU A 31 -9.02 4.71 15.80
C LEU A 31 -8.31 6.00 15.36
N PHE A 32 -7.85 6.09 14.10
CA PHE A 32 -7.27 7.32 13.56
C PHE A 32 -8.28 8.47 13.55
N ILE A 33 -9.54 8.23 13.20
CA ILE A 33 -10.60 9.25 13.27
C ILE A 33 -10.78 9.78 14.69
N GLN A 34 -10.59 8.93 15.72
CA GLN A 34 -10.70 9.35 17.13
C GLN A 34 -9.48 10.13 17.61
N GLU A 35 -8.28 9.79 17.15
CA GLU A 35 -7.04 10.36 17.64
C GLU A 35 -6.56 11.58 16.82
N VAL A 36 -7.05 11.75 15.58
CA VAL A 36 -6.64 12.79 14.64
C VAL A 36 -7.82 13.70 14.32
N PRO A 37 -7.93 14.89 14.97
CA PRO A 37 -9.04 15.81 14.73
C PRO A 37 -9.19 16.20 13.26
N GLU A 38 -8.10 16.37 12.53
CA GLU A 38 -8.09 16.76 11.12
C GLU A 38 -8.77 15.70 10.22
N ILE A 39 -8.74 14.42 10.60
CA ILE A 39 -9.49 13.35 9.92
C ILE A 39 -10.97 13.44 10.30
N TYR A 40 -11.27 13.67 11.59
CA TYR A 40 -12.65 13.80 12.08
C TYR A 40 -13.37 14.98 11.41
N ASP A 41 -12.68 16.10 11.27
CA ASP A 41 -13.19 17.33 10.66
C ASP A 41 -13.22 17.28 9.12
N GLY A 42 -12.73 16.18 8.52
CA GLY A 42 -12.73 15.98 7.09
C GLY A 42 -11.67 16.77 6.33
N LEU A 43 -10.64 17.31 7.00
CA LEU A 43 -9.51 18.00 6.37
C LEU A 43 -8.48 17.01 5.81
N ILE A 44 -8.43 15.81 6.38
CA ILE A 44 -7.61 14.68 5.91
C ILE A 44 -8.53 13.49 5.63
N GLU A 45 -8.35 12.88 4.48
CA GLU A 45 -9.09 11.70 4.05
C GLU A 45 -8.21 10.44 4.13
N ILE A 46 -8.75 9.37 4.68
CA ILE A 46 -8.13 8.04 4.61
C ILE A 46 -8.55 7.42 3.28
N LYS A 47 -7.59 7.20 2.39
CA LYS A 47 -7.82 6.62 1.06
C LYS A 47 -7.88 5.10 1.08
N SER A 48 -6.99 4.48 1.83
CA SER A 48 -6.92 3.02 1.95
C SER A 48 -6.17 2.61 3.21
N SER A 49 -6.36 1.37 3.60
CA SER A 49 -5.62 0.77 4.69
C SER A 49 -5.37 -0.71 4.46
N ALA A 50 -4.24 -1.21 4.92
CA ALA A 50 -3.87 -2.62 4.86
C ALA A 50 -3.26 -3.05 6.19
N ARG A 51 -3.68 -4.19 6.72
CA ARG A 51 -3.21 -4.71 8.01
C ARG A 51 -2.75 -6.15 7.91
N ASP A 52 -1.70 -6.43 8.67
CA ASP A 52 -1.30 -7.74 9.13
C ASP A 52 -1.48 -7.73 10.65
N PRO A 53 -2.68 -8.11 11.16
CA PRO A 53 -3.08 -7.84 12.53
C PRO A 53 -2.08 -8.38 13.55
N GLY A 54 -1.75 -7.53 14.54
CA GLY A 54 -0.76 -7.86 15.57
C GLY A 54 0.70 -7.71 15.15
N SER A 55 0.98 -7.37 13.89
CA SER A 55 2.34 -7.22 13.38
C SER A 55 2.59 -5.83 12.79
N ARG A 56 2.02 -5.54 11.64
CA ARG A 56 2.23 -4.26 10.92
C ARG A 56 1.01 -3.86 10.11
N ALA A 57 0.83 -2.56 9.94
CA ALA A 57 -0.20 -1.98 9.10
C ALA A 57 0.32 -0.82 8.28
N LYS A 58 -0.37 -0.51 7.19
CA LYS A 58 -0.16 0.70 6.40
C LYS A 58 -1.49 1.42 6.25
N ILE A 59 -1.45 2.76 6.34
CA ILE A 59 -2.61 3.62 6.12
C ILE A 59 -2.20 4.72 5.15
N CYS A 60 -3.02 4.93 4.12
CA CYS A 60 -2.79 5.94 3.09
C CYS A 60 -3.73 7.11 3.34
N VAL A 61 -3.17 8.31 3.44
CA VAL A 61 -3.89 9.54 3.79
C VAL A 61 -3.64 10.65 2.79
N LYS A 62 -4.67 11.46 2.52
CA LYS A 62 -4.61 12.63 1.64
C LYS A 62 -5.17 13.85 2.37
N ALA A 63 -4.43 14.95 2.36
CA ALA A 63 -5.00 16.24 2.76
C ALA A 63 -5.88 16.82 1.63
N ILE A 64 -6.98 17.45 1.99
CA ILE A 64 -7.82 18.18 1.03
C ILE A 64 -7.14 19.48 0.64
N ASP A 65 -6.56 20.17 1.61
CA ASP A 65 -5.74 21.38 1.38
C ASP A 65 -4.27 21.00 1.29
N THR A 66 -3.60 21.43 0.22
CA THR A 66 -2.17 21.17 -0.05
C THR A 66 -1.23 21.82 0.95
N SER A 67 -1.71 22.80 1.73
CA SER A 67 -0.93 23.44 2.80
C SER A 67 -0.80 22.57 4.06
N LEU A 68 -1.63 21.54 4.20
CA LEU A 68 -1.63 20.63 5.35
C LEU A 68 -0.78 19.39 5.07
N ASP A 69 0.15 19.08 5.97
CA ASP A 69 0.88 17.82 5.96
C ASP A 69 0.03 16.69 6.59
N PRO A 70 -0.54 15.77 5.78
CA PRO A 70 -1.41 14.73 6.31
C PRO A 70 -0.65 13.69 7.12
N VAL A 71 0.60 13.42 6.79
CA VAL A 71 1.44 12.45 7.51
C VAL A 71 1.81 13.00 8.88
N GLY A 72 2.31 14.24 8.93
CA GLY A 72 2.65 14.92 10.18
C GLY A 72 1.47 15.05 11.14
N ALA A 73 0.28 15.37 10.62
CA ALA A 73 -0.95 15.45 11.41
C ALA A 73 -1.34 14.10 12.03
N CYS A 74 -1.23 13.01 11.27
CA CYS A 74 -1.51 11.66 11.76
C CYS A 74 -0.46 11.15 12.75
N VAL A 75 0.81 11.50 12.57
CA VAL A 75 1.88 11.18 13.52
C VAL A 75 1.67 11.91 14.83
N GLY A 76 1.34 13.20 14.75
CA GLY A 76 1.18 14.06 15.90
C GLY A 76 2.51 14.47 16.55
N MET A 77 2.42 15.34 17.54
CA MET A 77 3.60 15.86 18.25
C MET A 77 4.41 14.72 18.87
N ARG A 78 5.68 14.56 18.47
CA ARG A 78 6.57 13.45 18.92
C ARG A 78 5.98 12.05 18.75
N GLY A 79 5.09 11.86 17.78
CA GLY A 79 4.45 10.57 17.52
C GLY A 79 3.29 10.24 18.46
N SER A 80 2.77 11.18 19.23
CA SER A 80 1.77 10.93 20.28
C SER A 80 0.47 10.30 19.74
N ARG A 81 -0.01 10.77 18.58
CA ARG A 81 -1.27 10.30 18.00
C ARG A 81 -1.15 8.89 17.44
N VAL A 82 -0.13 8.66 16.59
CA VAL A 82 0.11 7.31 16.05
C VAL A 82 0.42 6.31 17.16
N GLN A 83 1.15 6.73 18.21
CA GLN A 83 1.45 5.85 19.34
C GLN A 83 0.20 5.46 20.13
N ALA A 84 -0.78 6.35 20.26
CA ALA A 84 -2.06 6.04 20.90
C ALA A 84 -2.80 4.92 20.12
N VAL A 85 -2.81 4.99 18.79
CA VAL A 85 -3.37 3.93 17.93
C VAL A 85 -2.57 2.63 18.04
N VAL A 86 -1.23 2.70 17.98
CA VAL A 86 -0.34 1.54 18.16
C VAL A 86 -0.59 0.83 19.49
N ASN A 87 -0.77 1.59 20.58
CA ASN A 87 -1.03 1.03 21.91
C ASN A 87 -2.40 0.33 21.95
N GLU A 88 -3.45 0.91 21.38
CA GLU A 88 -4.76 0.25 21.29
C GLU A 88 -4.70 -1.02 20.44
N LEU A 89 -3.87 -1.06 19.41
CA LEU A 89 -3.61 -2.24 18.56
C LEU A 89 -2.57 -3.20 19.14
N GLN A 90 -2.19 -3.04 20.41
CA GLN A 90 -1.27 -3.93 21.14
C GLN A 90 0.13 -4.03 20.52
N GLY A 91 0.67 -2.91 20.02
CA GLY A 91 2.01 -2.82 19.49
C GLY A 91 2.14 -3.09 17.99
N GLU A 92 1.05 -3.14 17.24
CA GLU A 92 1.06 -3.22 15.79
C GLU A 92 1.72 -1.97 15.19
N LYS A 93 2.81 -2.15 14.44
CA LYS A 93 3.54 -1.04 13.81
C LYS A 93 2.74 -0.46 12.67
N ILE A 94 2.66 0.88 12.60
CA ILE A 94 1.85 1.56 11.59
C ILE A 94 2.74 2.45 10.73
N ASP A 95 2.71 2.24 9.41
CA ASP A 95 3.31 3.11 8.42
C ASP A 95 2.23 4.02 7.84
N ILE A 96 2.44 5.34 7.93
CA ILE A 96 1.54 6.34 7.36
C ILE A 96 2.10 6.75 6.00
N VAL A 97 1.32 6.57 4.95
CA VAL A 97 1.70 6.80 3.56
C VAL A 97 0.95 8.02 3.03
N ASN A 98 1.69 8.96 2.42
CA ASN A 98 1.07 10.06 1.73
C ASN A 98 0.49 9.59 0.39
N TRP A 99 -0.78 9.90 0.15
CA TRP A 99 -1.47 9.55 -1.08
C TRP A 99 -1.13 10.53 -2.22
N SER A 100 -1.07 10.03 -3.43
CA SER A 100 -0.94 10.80 -4.66
C SER A 100 -1.87 10.22 -5.73
N GLU A 101 -2.23 11.01 -6.73
CA GLU A 101 -2.95 10.53 -7.90
C GLU A 101 -2.09 9.62 -8.79
N ASP A 102 -0.76 9.80 -8.72
CA ASP A 102 0.21 8.94 -9.39
C ASP A 102 0.53 7.70 -8.53
N PRO A 103 0.16 6.49 -8.99
CA PRO A 103 0.47 5.24 -8.28
C PRO A 103 1.96 5.01 -8.07
N ALA A 104 2.82 5.55 -8.95
CA ALA A 104 4.27 5.43 -8.83
C ALA A 104 4.78 6.15 -7.57
N ILE A 105 4.22 7.30 -7.25
CA ILE A 105 4.57 8.05 -6.05
C ILE A 105 4.07 7.32 -4.80
N VAL A 106 2.83 6.81 -4.85
CA VAL A 106 2.25 6.12 -3.68
C VAL A 106 3.00 4.83 -3.38
N VAL A 107 3.37 4.03 -4.40
CA VAL A 107 4.14 2.79 -4.16
C VAL A 107 5.52 3.09 -3.61
N SER A 108 6.19 4.13 -4.10
CA SER A 108 7.50 4.57 -3.57
C SER A 108 7.41 4.92 -2.08
N ASN A 109 6.39 5.70 -1.71
CA ASN A 109 6.13 6.05 -0.31
C ASN A 109 5.76 4.81 0.54
N ALA A 110 4.96 3.90 -0.02
CA ALA A 110 4.50 2.71 0.67
C ALA A 110 5.60 1.67 0.91
N LEU A 111 6.64 1.63 0.08
CA LEU A 111 7.78 0.72 0.22
C LEU A 111 8.89 1.27 1.13
N SER A 112 8.73 2.49 1.66
CA SER A 112 9.68 3.04 2.65
C SER A 112 10.04 1.99 3.72
N PRO A 113 11.32 1.90 4.17
CA PRO A 113 12.45 2.80 3.91
C PRO A 113 13.28 2.43 2.66
N ALA A 114 12.77 1.62 1.73
CA ALA A 114 13.46 1.33 0.49
C ALA A 114 13.44 2.54 -0.45
N GLU A 115 14.55 2.80 -1.10
CA GLU A 115 14.67 3.85 -2.10
C GLU A 115 14.37 3.27 -3.49
N VAL A 116 13.30 3.75 -4.10
CA VAL A 116 12.85 3.32 -5.42
C VAL A 116 13.50 4.21 -6.48
N GLN A 117 14.15 3.59 -7.49
CA GLN A 117 14.77 4.31 -8.60
C GLN A 117 13.76 4.66 -9.69
N ARG A 118 12.93 3.69 -10.06
CA ARG A 118 11.96 3.83 -11.12
C ARG A 118 10.75 2.94 -10.90
N VAL A 119 9.60 3.38 -11.35
CA VAL A 119 8.36 2.60 -11.37
C VAL A 119 7.77 2.61 -12.76
N ASN A 120 7.49 1.45 -13.31
CA ASN A 120 6.72 1.31 -14.54
C ASN A 120 5.28 0.97 -14.14
N VAL A 121 4.33 1.77 -14.60
CA VAL A 121 2.91 1.63 -14.26
C VAL A 121 2.16 1.05 -15.44
N ASP A 122 1.52 -0.10 -15.28
CA ASP A 122 0.52 -0.62 -16.19
C ASP A 122 -0.86 -0.50 -15.55
N ALA A 123 -1.57 0.57 -15.90
CA ALA A 123 -2.89 0.86 -15.36
C ALA A 123 -3.96 -0.15 -15.83
N ASN A 124 -3.80 -0.75 -17.02
CA ASN A 124 -4.76 -1.71 -17.58
C ASN A 124 -4.73 -3.02 -16.83
N LEU A 125 -3.54 -3.52 -16.55
CA LEU A 125 -3.31 -4.76 -15.80
C LEU A 125 -3.26 -4.55 -14.30
N LYS A 126 -3.30 -3.30 -13.82
CA LYS A 126 -3.06 -2.92 -12.42
C LYS A 126 -1.75 -3.51 -11.87
N LYS A 127 -0.68 -3.33 -12.62
CA LYS A 127 0.67 -3.77 -12.29
C LYS A 127 1.60 -2.59 -12.09
N LEU A 128 2.50 -2.74 -11.12
CA LEU A 128 3.59 -1.82 -10.85
C LEU A 128 4.90 -2.60 -10.83
N ASP A 129 5.77 -2.31 -11.78
CA ASP A 129 7.13 -2.86 -11.77
C ASP A 129 8.03 -1.82 -11.11
N VAL A 130 8.52 -2.16 -9.93
CA VAL A 130 9.33 -1.29 -9.08
C VAL A 130 10.79 -1.69 -9.20
N ILE A 131 11.59 -0.79 -9.75
CA ILE A 131 13.00 -0.99 -9.99
C ILE A 131 13.79 -0.27 -8.89
N LEU A 132 14.73 -1.00 -8.28
CA LEU A 132 15.57 -0.49 -7.20
C LEU A 132 16.94 -1.19 -7.18
N THR A 133 17.86 -0.67 -6.36
CA THR A 133 19.18 -1.28 -6.17
C THR A 133 19.09 -2.56 -5.34
N GLU A 134 20.06 -3.46 -5.48
CA GLU A 134 20.15 -4.69 -4.66
C GLU A 134 20.10 -4.42 -3.17
N ASP A 135 20.75 -3.36 -2.68
CA ASP A 135 20.77 -2.95 -1.29
C ASP A 135 19.36 -2.60 -0.74
N ASN A 136 18.47 -2.14 -1.61
CA ASN A 136 17.10 -1.76 -1.26
C ASN A 136 16.09 -2.90 -1.45
N LEU A 137 16.47 -3.97 -2.17
CA LEU A 137 15.59 -5.10 -2.45
C LEU A 137 15.02 -5.73 -1.17
N SER A 138 15.90 -6.05 -0.22
CA SER A 138 15.50 -6.64 1.06
C SER A 138 14.59 -5.73 1.89
N LYS A 139 14.81 -4.40 1.83
CA LYS A 139 13.98 -3.41 2.54
C LYS A 139 12.60 -3.31 1.90
N ALA A 140 12.53 -3.28 0.57
CA ALA A 140 11.28 -3.20 -0.18
C ALA A 140 10.40 -4.45 0.04
N ILE A 141 10.98 -5.63 -0.05
CA ILE A 141 10.29 -6.90 0.20
C ILE A 141 9.86 -6.99 1.66
N GLY A 142 10.79 -6.67 2.57
CA GLY A 142 10.59 -6.79 4.00
C GLY A 142 10.61 -8.24 4.49
N ARG A 143 10.56 -8.40 5.81
CA ARG A 143 10.58 -9.71 6.45
C ARG A 143 9.40 -10.58 5.98
N ARG A 144 9.68 -11.74 5.38
CA ARG A 144 8.68 -12.67 4.81
C ARG A 144 7.76 -12.01 3.79
N GLY A 145 8.25 -11.02 3.04
CA GLY A 145 7.44 -10.29 2.06
C GLY A 145 6.36 -9.39 2.65
N GLN A 146 6.44 -9.05 3.94
CA GLN A 146 5.39 -8.28 4.62
C GLN A 146 5.24 -6.88 4.06
N ASN A 147 6.35 -6.19 3.76
CA ASN A 147 6.30 -4.80 3.29
C ASN A 147 5.62 -4.70 1.92
N VAL A 148 6.07 -5.50 0.94
CA VAL A 148 5.46 -5.52 -0.40
C VAL A 148 4.02 -6.03 -0.38
N ARG A 149 3.71 -7.06 0.42
CA ARG A 149 2.35 -7.59 0.55
C ARG A 149 1.36 -6.55 1.10
N LEU A 150 1.78 -5.76 2.09
CA LEU A 150 0.95 -4.68 2.62
C LEU A 150 0.79 -3.54 1.61
N ALA A 151 1.85 -3.18 0.86
CA ALA A 151 1.78 -2.18 -0.20
C ALA A 151 0.84 -2.63 -1.34
N THR A 152 0.92 -3.90 -1.77
CA THR A 152 0.00 -4.51 -2.75
C THR A 152 -1.46 -4.38 -2.31
N LYS A 153 -1.77 -4.73 -1.06
CA LYS A 153 -3.13 -4.59 -0.50
C LYS A 153 -3.57 -3.13 -0.38
N LEU A 154 -2.64 -2.23 -0.04
CA LEU A 154 -2.92 -0.81 0.15
C LEU A 154 -3.31 -0.14 -1.17
N LEU A 155 -2.58 -0.42 -2.25
CA LEU A 155 -2.79 0.18 -3.56
C LEU A 155 -3.81 -0.58 -4.42
N ASN A 156 -4.06 -1.85 -4.11
CA ASN A 156 -4.81 -2.77 -4.97
C ASN A 156 -4.19 -2.91 -6.37
N TYR A 157 -2.85 -2.96 -6.42
CA TYR A 157 -2.02 -3.21 -7.59
C TYR A 157 -1.12 -4.41 -7.32
N GLU A 158 -0.83 -5.21 -8.34
CA GLU A 158 0.23 -6.21 -8.29
C GLU A 158 1.59 -5.49 -8.33
N ILE A 159 2.43 -5.69 -7.33
CA ILE A 159 3.75 -5.04 -7.24
C ILE A 159 4.83 -6.08 -7.48
N ASN A 160 5.57 -5.90 -8.57
CA ASN A 160 6.78 -6.67 -8.88
C ASN A 160 8.00 -5.84 -8.49
N ILE A 161 8.87 -6.42 -7.69
CA ILE A 161 10.11 -5.77 -7.27
C ILE A 161 11.25 -6.45 -7.99
N MET A 162 12.10 -5.66 -8.64
CA MET A 162 13.24 -6.17 -9.40
C MET A 162 14.41 -5.18 -9.39
N THR A 163 15.58 -5.69 -9.70
CA THR A 163 16.77 -4.87 -9.92
C THR A 163 16.78 -4.29 -11.34
N ASP A 164 17.63 -3.29 -11.58
CA ASP A 164 17.79 -2.70 -12.91
C ASP A 164 18.34 -3.71 -13.94
N GLN A 165 19.17 -4.64 -13.47
CA GLN A 165 19.66 -5.73 -14.29
C GLN A 165 18.55 -6.70 -14.72
N GLU A 166 17.73 -7.16 -13.78
CA GLU A 166 16.59 -8.05 -14.06
C GLU A 166 15.56 -7.38 -14.99
N ASP A 167 15.30 -6.08 -14.82
CA ASP A 167 14.43 -5.32 -15.72
C ASP A 167 15.02 -5.21 -17.15
N SER A 168 16.32 -5.01 -17.26
CA SER A 168 17.01 -4.96 -18.55
C SER A 168 16.97 -6.30 -19.29
N GLU A 169 17.23 -7.39 -18.58
CA GLU A 169 17.15 -8.75 -19.13
C GLU A 169 15.71 -9.09 -19.57
N ARG A 170 14.72 -8.77 -18.75
CA ARG A 170 13.31 -8.96 -19.09
C ARG A 170 12.93 -8.20 -20.37
N ARG A 171 13.32 -6.92 -20.48
CA ARG A 171 13.03 -6.12 -21.68
C ARG A 171 13.69 -6.69 -22.95
N GLN A 172 14.90 -7.23 -22.82
CA GLN A 172 15.56 -7.87 -23.95
C GLN A 172 14.80 -9.12 -24.42
N ILE A 173 14.33 -9.94 -23.48
CA ILE A 173 13.52 -11.13 -23.78
C ILE A 173 12.20 -10.74 -24.43
N GLU A 174 11.46 -9.78 -23.83
CA GLU A 174 10.19 -9.29 -24.38
C GLU A 174 10.35 -8.69 -25.78
N PHE A 175 11.45 -7.95 -26.01
CA PHE A 175 11.73 -7.39 -27.33
C PHE A 175 11.99 -8.49 -28.34
N LYS A 176 12.80 -9.50 -27.98
CA LYS A 176 13.07 -10.65 -28.85
C LYS A 176 11.81 -11.41 -29.20
N GLU A 177 10.97 -11.74 -28.22
CA GLU A 177 9.70 -12.42 -28.44
C GLU A 177 8.74 -11.62 -29.34
N LYS A 178 8.66 -10.29 -29.15
CA LYS A 178 7.85 -9.43 -30.02
C LYS A 178 8.39 -9.38 -31.43
N THR A 179 9.72 -9.32 -31.60
CA THR A 179 10.37 -9.33 -32.91
C THR A 179 10.13 -10.67 -33.60
N ASP A 180 10.33 -11.80 -32.92
CA ASP A 180 10.11 -13.14 -33.47
C ASP A 180 8.64 -13.33 -33.87
N ASN A 181 7.69 -12.88 -33.05
CA ASN A 181 6.26 -12.92 -33.38
C ASN A 181 5.92 -12.01 -34.57
N PHE A 182 6.55 -10.84 -34.68
CA PHE A 182 6.33 -9.90 -35.78
C PHE A 182 6.86 -10.50 -37.10
N VAL A 183 8.08 -11.04 -37.10
CA VAL A 183 8.70 -11.73 -38.25
C VAL A 183 7.82 -12.91 -38.67
N LYS A 184 7.38 -13.73 -37.74
CA LYS A 184 6.55 -14.92 -38.01
C LYS A 184 5.18 -14.57 -38.58
N ASN A 185 4.55 -13.46 -38.10
CA ASN A 185 3.22 -13.03 -38.57
C ASN A 185 3.25 -12.34 -39.94
N LEU A 186 4.40 -11.78 -40.35
CA LEU A 186 4.57 -11.09 -41.63
C LEU A 186 5.23 -11.94 -42.68
N GLU A 187 5.58 -13.22 -42.40
CA GLU A 187 6.32 -14.10 -43.29
C GLU A 187 7.60 -13.43 -43.86
N LEU A 188 8.23 -12.55 -43.06
CA LEU A 188 9.48 -11.89 -43.45
C LEU A 188 10.66 -12.82 -43.16
N ASP A 189 11.56 -12.94 -44.12
CA ASP A 189 12.83 -13.68 -43.98
C ASP A 189 13.73 -12.96 -42.94
N GLU A 190 14.46 -13.73 -42.10
CA GLU A 190 15.39 -13.24 -41.07
C GLU A 190 16.62 -12.47 -41.62
N THR A 191 16.65 -12.17 -42.90
CA THR A 191 17.77 -11.52 -43.60
C THR A 191 17.42 -10.11 -44.07
N LEU A 192 17.24 -9.17 -43.11
CA LEU A 192 17.36 -7.74 -43.37
C LEU A 192 18.07 -7.04 -42.21
#